data_5b9ad06ea0d6d5676c6fcfd5c3e1ac3c
#
_entry.id   5b9ad06ea0d6d5676c6fcfd5c3e1ac3c
#
_cell.length_a   1.000
_cell.length_b   1.000
_cell.length_c   1.000
_cell.angle_alpha   90.00
_cell.angle_beta   90.00
_cell.angle_gamma   90.00
#
_symmetry.space_group_name_H-M   'P 1'
#
loop_
_entity.id
_entity.type
_entity.pdbx_description
1 polymer ?
#
loop_
_entity_poly.entity_id
_entity_poly.type
_entity_poly.pdbx_seq_one_letter_code
_entity_poly.pdbx_strand_id
1 'polypeptide(L)'
;MKQAIDIIQLLITDLGPFSFLMAVILAWALFQLGKLAGIFLNACMLAAKAIKGSLFNPFKLQNAALVVLIGFIIYLNGDAVTTGLQYIEQRISPTYISTDTSFSAESKFEDAIKRHTNEAQFLTVRDSTRALAREIGCRPQDIYLVAYSECGLNPFTIRTDGIAAGWIQFTRAGLNGLGRSLEEVKAACNAKDAVEIMRLTGAYIRRAAAGRKIENAADFYCAVFAPAKMGAGMDDTLYSGLSNPEYYLNAGLDGFFVEGEKVLYLPHLKDGKLTKRDLQSALEYKKAKFLK
;
A
#
# COMPACT_ATOMS: atom_id res chain seq x y z
N MET A 1 1.71 -8.23 40.97
CA MET A 1 3.05 -7.67 40.73
C MET A 1 3.83 -8.48 39.68
N LYS A 2 3.98 -9.81 39.82
CA LYS A 2 4.71 -10.67 38.88
C LYS A 2 4.16 -10.58 37.44
N GLN A 3 2.83 -10.69 37.24
CA GLN A 3 2.20 -10.55 35.91
C GLN A 3 2.47 -9.20 35.24
N ALA A 4 2.55 -8.10 35.98
CA ALA A 4 2.87 -6.80 35.42
C ALA A 4 4.33 -6.72 34.94
N ILE A 5 5.26 -7.37 35.67
CA ILE A 5 6.67 -7.45 35.27
C ILE A 5 6.82 -8.29 34.01
N ASP A 6 6.12 -9.41 33.92
CA ASP A 6 6.16 -10.30 32.74
C ASP A 6 5.62 -9.59 31.46
N ILE A 7 4.55 -8.79 31.61
CA ILE A 7 4.01 -7.96 30.53
C ILE A 7 5.00 -6.87 30.10
N ILE A 8 5.65 -6.21 31.06
CA ILE A 8 6.66 -5.18 30.79
C ILE A 8 7.87 -5.78 30.07
N GLN A 9 8.35 -6.95 30.50
CA GLN A 9 9.44 -7.66 29.85
C GLN A 9 9.06 -8.08 28.42
N LEU A 10 7.85 -8.57 28.18
CA LEU A 10 7.33 -8.91 26.85
C LEU A 10 7.31 -7.68 25.94
N LEU A 11 6.82 -6.55 26.45
CA LEU A 11 6.76 -5.29 25.70
C LEU A 11 8.16 -4.76 25.33
N ILE A 12 9.15 -4.92 26.21
CA ILE A 12 10.53 -4.48 25.94
C ILE A 12 11.21 -5.36 24.89
N THR A 13 11.01 -6.68 24.94
CA THR A 13 11.64 -7.63 24.01
C THR A 13 11.04 -7.57 22.61
N ASP A 14 9.72 -7.43 22.51
CA ASP A 14 9.03 -7.50 21.20
C ASP A 14 8.93 -6.15 20.48
N LEU A 15 8.90 -5.03 21.21
CA LEU A 15 8.71 -3.70 20.63
C LEU A 15 10.00 -2.87 20.50
N GLY A 16 11.08 -3.31 21.13
CA GLY A 16 12.33 -2.57 21.20
C GLY A 16 12.30 -1.34 22.12
N PRO A 17 13.47 -0.83 22.52
CA PRO A 17 13.60 0.21 23.56
C PRO A 17 12.90 1.53 23.22
N PHE A 18 12.84 1.90 21.94
CA PHE A 18 12.19 3.14 21.52
C PHE A 18 10.65 3.07 21.64
N SER A 19 10.07 1.94 21.28
CA SER A 19 8.62 1.71 21.40
C SER A 19 8.17 1.61 22.84
N PHE A 20 9.01 1.03 23.71
CA PHE A 20 8.78 1.02 25.15
C PHE A 20 8.79 2.44 25.74
N LEU A 21 9.77 3.28 25.36
CA LEU A 21 9.82 4.68 25.80
C LEU A 21 8.57 5.45 25.39
N MET A 22 8.11 5.26 24.15
CA MET A 22 6.89 5.89 23.64
C MET A 22 5.64 5.40 24.40
N ALA A 23 5.55 4.13 24.74
CA ALA A 23 4.45 3.59 25.55
C ALA A 23 4.44 4.18 26.96
N VAL A 24 5.61 4.37 27.58
CA VAL A 24 5.74 5.02 28.89
C VAL A 24 5.32 6.49 28.83
N ILE A 25 5.77 7.23 27.82
CA ILE A 25 5.38 8.63 27.60
C ILE A 25 3.86 8.75 27.40
N LEU A 26 3.27 7.86 26.62
CA LEU A 26 1.83 7.83 26.38
C LEU A 26 1.05 7.51 27.67
N ALA A 27 1.49 6.51 28.42
CA ALA A 27 0.89 6.15 29.70
C ALA A 27 0.96 7.31 30.71
N TRP A 28 2.10 8.01 30.77
CA TRP A 28 2.27 9.20 31.61
C TRP A 28 1.35 10.35 31.18
N ALA A 29 1.25 10.62 29.86
CA ALA A 29 0.36 11.64 29.32
C ALA A 29 -1.13 11.33 29.62
N LEU A 30 -1.54 10.06 29.46
CA LEU A 30 -2.88 9.60 29.82
C LEU A 30 -3.16 9.73 31.33
N PHE A 31 -2.15 9.46 32.17
CA PHE A 31 -2.28 9.67 33.61
C PHE A 31 -2.44 11.13 33.99
N GLN A 32 -1.70 12.05 33.34
CA GLN A 32 -1.88 13.50 33.54
C GLN A 32 -3.24 14.00 33.06
N LEU A 33 -3.70 13.51 31.91
CA LEU A 33 -5.05 13.78 31.40
C LEU A 33 -6.14 13.26 32.35
N GLY A 34 -5.95 12.08 32.94
CA GLY A 34 -6.85 11.52 33.96
C GLY A 34 -6.94 12.40 35.21
N LYS A 35 -5.81 12.98 35.67
CA LYS A 35 -5.82 13.94 36.78
C LYS A 35 -6.59 15.21 36.44
N LEU A 36 -6.38 15.79 35.25
CA LEU A 36 -7.10 16.97 34.77
C LEU A 36 -8.60 16.69 34.62
N ALA A 37 -8.95 15.51 34.07
CA ALA A 37 -10.34 15.07 33.99
C ALA A 37 -10.98 14.92 35.38
N GLY A 38 -10.26 14.39 36.36
CA GLY A 38 -10.71 14.29 37.74
C GLY A 38 -10.96 15.65 38.39
N ILE A 39 -10.08 16.63 38.18
CA ILE A 39 -10.24 18.01 38.65
C ILE A 39 -11.48 18.65 38.01
N PHE A 40 -11.65 18.49 36.70
CA PHE A 40 -12.81 19.02 35.96
C PHE A 40 -14.13 18.38 36.41
N LEU A 41 -14.14 17.05 36.59
CA LEU A 41 -15.32 16.33 37.10
C LEU A 41 -15.70 16.79 38.52
N ASN A 42 -14.70 16.99 39.39
CA ASN A 42 -14.96 17.52 40.74
C ASN A 42 -15.50 18.94 40.72
N ALA A 43 -15.00 19.80 39.83
CA ALA A 43 -15.55 21.15 39.62
C ALA A 43 -16.99 21.09 39.12
N CYS A 44 -17.31 20.23 38.17
CA CYS A 44 -18.67 20.01 37.68
C CYS A 44 -19.62 19.48 38.79
N MET A 45 -19.14 18.56 39.62
CA MET A 45 -19.90 18.03 40.74
C MET A 45 -20.17 19.10 41.83
N LEU A 46 -19.19 19.97 42.10
CA LEU A 46 -19.35 21.10 43.02
C LEU A 46 -20.36 22.11 42.47
N ALA A 47 -20.30 22.44 41.18
CA ALA A 47 -21.28 23.30 40.51
C ALA A 47 -22.69 22.70 40.54
N ALA A 48 -22.81 21.38 40.28
CA ALA A 48 -24.08 20.66 40.33
C ALA A 48 -24.70 20.63 41.77
N LYS A 49 -23.84 20.53 42.82
CA LYS A 49 -24.27 20.63 44.21
C LYS A 49 -24.71 22.03 44.59
N ALA A 50 -24.14 23.07 43.98
CA ALA A 50 -24.52 24.47 44.22
C ALA A 50 -25.88 24.82 43.60
N ILE A 51 -26.29 24.14 42.53
CA ILE A 51 -27.58 24.27 41.89
C ILE A 51 -28.60 23.36 42.64
N LYS A 52 -29.22 23.89 43.68
CA LYS A 52 -30.30 23.23 44.42
C LYS A 52 -31.51 22.99 43.51
N GLY A 53 -31.68 21.74 43.05
CA GLY A 53 -32.88 21.33 42.33
C GLY A 53 -32.78 19.89 41.83
N SER A 54 -33.59 19.04 42.36
CA SER A 54 -33.65 17.58 42.39
C SER A 54 -33.89 16.83 41.08
N LEU A 55 -33.38 17.28 39.95
CA LEU A 55 -33.66 16.66 38.64
C LEU A 55 -32.44 16.02 37.92
N PHE A 56 -31.23 16.09 38.51
CA PHE A 56 -30.07 15.56 37.82
C PHE A 56 -29.52 14.29 38.52
N ASN A 57 -29.58 13.15 37.82
CA ASN A 57 -28.89 11.95 38.20
C ASN A 57 -27.35 12.19 38.02
N PRO A 58 -26.54 12.17 39.10
CA PRO A 58 -25.11 12.48 39.05
C PRO A 58 -24.33 11.57 38.08
N PHE A 59 -24.79 10.35 37.87
CA PHE A 59 -24.18 9.42 36.92
C PHE A 59 -24.36 9.86 35.46
N LYS A 60 -25.50 10.43 35.10
CA LYS A 60 -25.74 10.98 33.75
C LYS A 60 -24.92 12.24 33.51
N LEU A 61 -24.73 13.06 34.54
CA LEU A 61 -23.94 14.28 34.43
C LEU A 61 -22.43 13.97 34.27
N GLN A 62 -21.92 12.96 34.98
CA GLN A 62 -20.53 12.50 34.81
C GLN A 62 -20.25 11.99 33.39
N ASN A 63 -21.14 11.17 32.85
CA ASN A 63 -20.98 10.65 31.51
C ASN A 63 -21.08 11.75 30.45
N ALA A 64 -22.01 12.72 30.62
CA ALA A 64 -22.14 13.87 29.72
C ALA A 64 -20.86 14.75 29.76
N ALA A 65 -20.34 15.04 30.96
CA ALA A 65 -19.10 15.80 31.13
C ALA A 65 -17.88 15.08 30.52
N LEU A 66 -17.81 13.76 30.63
CA LEU A 66 -16.76 12.96 30.02
C LEU A 66 -16.83 13.00 28.48
N VAL A 67 -18.01 12.88 27.90
CA VAL A 67 -18.22 12.98 26.45
C VAL A 67 -17.83 14.36 25.92
N VAL A 68 -18.21 15.43 26.63
CA VAL A 68 -17.83 16.80 26.28
C VAL A 68 -16.33 17.01 26.38
N LEU A 69 -15.68 16.47 27.43
CA LEU A 69 -14.23 16.56 27.58
C LEU A 69 -13.48 15.81 26.49
N ILE A 70 -13.92 14.60 26.14
CA ILE A 70 -13.33 13.82 25.04
C ILE A 70 -13.53 14.58 23.71
N GLY A 71 -14.73 15.09 23.45
CA GLY A 71 -15.01 15.89 22.27
C GLY A 71 -14.14 17.15 22.18
N PHE A 72 -13.91 17.83 23.32
CA PHE A 72 -13.04 19.00 23.39
C PHE A 72 -11.57 18.68 23.17
N ILE A 73 -11.08 17.56 23.73
CA ILE A 73 -9.71 17.07 23.47
C ILE A 73 -9.52 16.74 21.99
N ILE A 74 -10.48 16.07 21.36
CA ILE A 74 -10.46 15.76 19.93
C ILE A 74 -10.49 17.06 19.11
N TYR A 75 -11.30 18.04 19.49
CA TYR A 75 -11.37 19.34 18.80
C TYR A 75 -10.07 20.12 18.90
N LEU A 76 -9.44 20.19 20.08
CA LEU A 76 -8.19 20.94 20.28
C LEU A 76 -6.98 20.27 19.63
N ASN A 77 -7.01 18.96 19.46
CA ASN A 77 -5.91 18.16 18.91
C ASN A 77 -6.33 17.42 17.64
N GLY A 78 -7.35 17.89 16.94
CA GLY A 78 -7.96 17.20 15.81
C GLY A 78 -6.95 16.71 14.78
N ASP A 79 -6.01 17.55 14.40
CA ASP A 79 -4.94 17.20 13.46
C ASP A 79 -3.95 16.19 14.06
N ALA A 80 -3.58 16.35 15.34
CA ALA A 80 -2.66 15.43 16.01
C ALA A 80 -3.36 14.09 16.34
N VAL A 81 -4.64 14.10 16.70
CA VAL A 81 -5.44 12.89 16.93
C VAL A 81 -5.71 12.18 15.62
N THR A 82 -6.02 12.90 14.55
CA THR A 82 -6.24 12.34 13.21
C THR A 82 -4.94 11.73 12.67
N THR A 83 -3.82 12.44 12.83
CA THR A 83 -2.48 11.94 12.46
C THR A 83 -2.08 10.75 13.34
N GLY A 84 -2.35 10.81 14.65
CA GLY A 84 -2.11 9.71 15.58
C GLY A 84 -2.99 8.49 15.31
N LEU A 85 -4.28 8.69 15.03
CA LEU A 85 -5.19 7.62 14.64
C LEU A 85 -4.81 7.02 13.29
N GLN A 86 -4.42 7.84 12.31
CA GLN A 86 -3.89 7.36 11.03
C GLN A 86 -2.58 6.57 11.23
N TYR A 87 -1.69 7.03 12.13
CA TYR A 87 -0.46 6.31 12.46
C TYR A 87 -0.74 5.01 13.20
N ILE A 88 -1.73 5.00 14.13
CA ILE A 88 -2.20 3.82 14.84
C ILE A 88 -2.95 2.89 13.89
N GLU A 89 -3.79 3.40 13.04
CA GLU A 89 -4.50 2.63 12.00
C GLU A 89 -3.54 2.04 10.97
N GLN A 90 -2.44 2.74 10.66
CA GLN A 90 -1.34 2.21 9.84
C GLN A 90 -0.55 1.10 10.55
N ARG A 91 -0.45 1.11 11.89
CA ARG A 91 0.27 0.08 12.67
C ARG A 91 -0.63 -0.99 13.26
N ILE A 92 -1.88 -0.66 13.58
CA ILE A 92 -2.90 -1.57 14.13
C ILE A 92 -3.93 -1.96 13.04
N SER A 93 -3.76 -1.48 11.80
CA SER A 93 -4.46 -2.19 10.72
C SER A 93 -4.30 -3.65 11.02
N PRO A 94 -5.41 -4.38 11.30
CA PRO A 94 -5.29 -5.76 11.68
C PRO A 94 -4.31 -6.33 10.69
N THR A 95 -3.20 -6.86 11.20
CA THR A 95 -2.44 -7.83 10.46
C THR A 95 -3.56 -8.77 10.07
N TYR A 96 -4.02 -8.62 8.85
CA TYR A 96 -4.96 -9.54 8.27
C TYR A 96 -4.19 -10.84 8.34
N ILE A 97 -4.42 -11.58 9.42
CA ILE A 97 -4.02 -12.96 9.53
C ILE A 97 -5.02 -13.65 8.59
N SER A 98 -4.85 -13.33 7.34
CA SER A 98 -5.28 -14.16 6.27
C SER A 98 -4.45 -15.42 6.45
N THR A 99 -5.09 -16.48 6.89
CA THR A 99 -4.62 -17.87 6.75
C THR A 99 -4.43 -18.19 5.25
N ASP A 100 -4.33 -17.18 4.43
CA ASP A 100 -4.41 -17.14 3.01
C ASP A 100 -2.99 -17.15 2.42
N THR A 101 -2.81 -17.94 1.41
CA THR A 101 -1.64 -18.01 0.52
C THR A 101 -1.13 -16.64 0.05
N SER A 102 -1.91 -15.56 0.23
CA SER A 102 -1.56 -14.17 -0.12
C SER A 102 -0.40 -13.60 0.71
N PHE A 103 -0.36 -13.85 2.03
CA PHE A 103 0.75 -13.38 2.88
C PHE A 103 2.07 -14.06 2.52
N SER A 104 2.03 -15.36 2.20
CA SER A 104 3.21 -16.09 1.76
C SER A 104 3.72 -15.58 0.39
N ALA A 105 2.83 -15.13 -0.48
CA ALA A 105 3.18 -14.57 -1.78
C ALA A 105 3.84 -13.19 -1.64
N GLU A 106 3.30 -12.28 -0.82
CA GLU A 106 3.89 -10.96 -0.59
C GLU A 106 5.30 -11.08 -0.01
N SER A 107 5.49 -11.93 1.00
CA SER A 107 6.80 -12.19 1.60
C SER A 107 7.82 -12.70 0.56
N LYS A 108 7.45 -13.63 -0.32
CA LYS A 108 8.35 -14.11 -1.37
C LYS A 108 8.75 -13.01 -2.36
N PHE A 109 7.84 -12.11 -2.72
CA PHE A 109 8.15 -10.95 -3.55
C PHE A 109 9.13 -10.00 -2.83
N GLU A 110 8.89 -9.71 -1.56
CA GLU A 110 9.76 -8.86 -0.75
C GLU A 110 11.17 -9.48 -0.60
N ASP A 111 11.27 -10.78 -0.39
CA ASP A 111 12.56 -11.47 -0.35
C ASP A 111 13.30 -11.44 -1.70
N ALA A 112 12.58 -11.44 -2.80
CA ALA A 112 13.18 -11.25 -4.12
C ALA A 112 13.70 -9.83 -4.31
N ILE A 113 13.00 -8.80 -3.84
CA ILE A 113 13.45 -7.40 -3.89
C ILE A 113 14.74 -7.21 -3.08
N LYS A 114 14.84 -7.81 -1.89
CA LYS A 114 16.04 -7.75 -1.03
C LYS A 114 17.31 -8.24 -1.73
N ARG A 115 17.21 -9.14 -2.71
CA ARG A 115 18.38 -9.62 -3.48
C ARG A 115 19.01 -8.54 -4.36
N HIS A 116 18.27 -7.47 -4.67
CA HIS A 116 18.68 -6.40 -5.56
C HIS A 116 18.90 -5.07 -4.85
N THR A 117 18.59 -5.00 -3.55
CA THR A 117 18.57 -3.78 -2.76
C THR A 117 19.31 -3.95 -1.44
N ASN A 118 19.84 -2.86 -0.91
CA ASN A 118 20.21 -2.81 0.50
C ASN A 118 18.97 -2.58 1.37
N GLU A 119 19.11 -2.64 2.71
CA GLU A 119 17.99 -2.53 3.64
C GLU A 119 17.21 -1.20 3.49
N ALA A 120 17.89 -0.07 3.37
CA ALA A 120 17.24 1.24 3.21
C ALA A 120 16.45 1.33 1.90
N GLN A 121 17.04 0.83 0.80
CA GLN A 121 16.38 0.76 -0.50
C GLN A 121 15.18 -0.19 -0.48
N PHE A 122 15.33 -1.35 0.15
CA PHE A 122 14.23 -2.31 0.34
C PHE A 122 13.06 -1.68 1.08
N LEU A 123 13.32 -1.04 2.23
CA LEU A 123 12.30 -0.36 3.00
C LEU A 123 11.60 0.73 2.17
N THR A 124 12.35 1.50 1.41
CA THR A 124 11.80 2.51 0.50
C THR A 124 10.86 1.90 -0.54
N VAL A 125 11.27 0.83 -1.22
CA VAL A 125 10.47 0.15 -2.24
C VAL A 125 9.20 -0.45 -1.62
N ARG A 126 9.34 -1.18 -0.51
CA ARG A 126 8.23 -1.80 0.20
C ARG A 126 7.20 -0.78 0.66
N ASP A 127 7.65 0.24 1.39
CA ASP A 127 6.75 1.20 2.03
C ASP A 127 6.06 2.09 0.99
N SER A 128 6.78 2.48 -0.07
CA SER A 128 6.21 3.21 -1.21
C SER A 128 5.20 2.36 -1.97
N THR A 129 5.48 1.07 -2.20
CA THR A 129 4.54 0.14 -2.85
C THR A 129 3.28 -0.03 -2.02
N ARG A 130 3.40 -0.24 -0.71
CA ARG A 130 2.25 -0.35 0.20
C ARG A 130 1.45 0.95 0.28
N ALA A 131 2.11 2.10 0.30
CA ALA A 131 1.45 3.40 0.28
C ALA A 131 0.67 3.62 -1.03
N LEU A 132 1.30 3.35 -2.18
CA LEU A 132 0.65 3.44 -3.47
C LEU A 132 -0.54 2.48 -3.58
N ALA A 133 -0.39 1.23 -3.15
CA ALA A 133 -1.47 0.24 -3.17
C ALA A 133 -2.71 0.70 -2.39
N ARG A 134 -2.51 1.26 -1.18
CA ARG A 134 -3.61 1.84 -0.39
C ARG A 134 -4.28 3.01 -1.10
N GLU A 135 -3.48 3.89 -1.70
CA GLU A 135 -3.97 5.08 -2.40
C GLU A 135 -4.85 4.73 -3.59
N ILE A 136 -4.43 3.76 -4.40
CA ILE A 136 -5.13 3.38 -5.64
C ILE A 136 -6.16 2.27 -5.45
N GLY A 137 -6.21 1.64 -4.27
CA GLY A 137 -7.23 0.65 -3.89
C GLY A 137 -6.94 -0.79 -4.28
N CYS A 138 -5.66 -1.15 -4.59
CA CYS A 138 -5.25 -2.53 -4.86
C CYS A 138 -4.41 -3.11 -3.71
N ARG A 139 -4.01 -4.38 -3.85
CA ARG A 139 -3.11 -5.03 -2.89
C ARG A 139 -1.64 -4.79 -3.27
N PRO A 140 -0.70 -4.68 -2.31
CA PRO A 140 0.74 -4.55 -2.61
C PRO A 140 1.25 -5.67 -3.52
N GLN A 141 0.77 -6.89 -3.33
CA GLN A 141 1.14 -8.05 -4.15
C GLN A 141 0.75 -7.91 -5.63
N ASP A 142 -0.30 -7.16 -5.95
CA ASP A 142 -0.70 -6.90 -7.34
C ASP A 142 0.34 -6.02 -8.04
N ILE A 143 0.89 -5.03 -7.34
CA ILE A 143 1.98 -4.18 -7.81
C ILE A 143 3.28 -5.00 -7.95
N TYR A 144 3.63 -5.81 -6.95
CA TYR A 144 4.81 -6.68 -7.01
C TYR A 144 4.74 -7.67 -8.17
N LEU A 145 3.56 -8.23 -8.44
CA LEU A 145 3.38 -9.17 -9.55
C LEU A 145 3.64 -8.51 -10.91
N VAL A 146 3.17 -7.27 -11.10
CA VAL A 146 3.45 -6.51 -12.31
C VAL A 146 4.94 -6.15 -12.38
N ALA A 147 5.54 -5.68 -11.28
CA ALA A 147 6.97 -5.39 -11.24
C ALA A 147 7.83 -6.65 -11.49
N TYR A 148 7.40 -7.82 -11.01
CA TYR A 148 8.04 -9.09 -11.37
C TYR A 148 7.97 -9.33 -12.89
N SER A 149 6.81 -9.05 -13.49
CA SER A 149 6.64 -9.17 -14.94
C SER A 149 7.54 -8.23 -15.74
N GLU A 150 7.75 -7.01 -15.25
CA GLU A 150 8.45 -5.92 -15.94
C GLU A 150 9.97 -5.95 -15.73
N CYS A 151 10.40 -6.08 -14.50
CA CYS A 151 11.81 -5.90 -14.11
C CYS A 151 12.39 -7.02 -13.24
N GLY A 152 11.66 -8.13 -13.06
CA GLY A 152 12.11 -9.23 -12.18
C GLY A 152 12.27 -8.82 -10.72
N LEU A 153 11.53 -7.80 -10.25
CA LEU A 153 11.61 -7.21 -8.89
C LEU A 153 12.93 -6.47 -8.60
N ASN A 154 13.73 -6.17 -9.62
CA ASN A 154 14.87 -5.29 -9.47
C ASN A 154 14.48 -3.85 -9.86
N PRO A 155 14.32 -2.93 -8.91
CA PRO A 155 13.86 -1.58 -9.19
C PRO A 155 14.85 -0.75 -10.04
N PHE A 156 16.08 -1.23 -10.19
CA PHE A 156 17.14 -0.56 -10.91
C PHE A 156 17.43 -1.17 -12.28
N THR A 157 16.54 -2.01 -12.79
CA THR A 157 16.71 -2.66 -14.09
C THR A 157 16.68 -1.64 -15.21
N ILE A 158 17.69 -1.65 -16.05
CA ILE A 158 17.71 -0.99 -17.36
C ILE A 158 17.65 -2.11 -18.40
N ARG A 159 16.67 -2.02 -19.28
CA ARG A 159 16.52 -2.99 -20.37
C ARG A 159 17.75 -2.98 -21.28
N THR A 160 18.17 -4.12 -21.79
CA THR A 160 19.43 -4.26 -22.53
C THR A 160 19.51 -3.42 -23.81
N ASP A 161 18.36 -3.17 -24.45
CA ASP A 161 18.26 -2.27 -25.60
C ASP A 161 18.16 -0.79 -25.21
N GLY A 162 18.11 -0.50 -23.91
CA GLY A 162 18.09 0.85 -23.36
C GLY A 162 16.80 1.63 -23.58
N ILE A 163 15.73 1.00 -24.07
CA ILE A 163 14.46 1.70 -24.37
C ILE A 163 13.50 1.79 -23.17
N ALA A 164 13.80 1.07 -22.07
CA ALA A 164 13.04 1.10 -20.84
C ALA A 164 13.94 0.95 -19.60
N ALA A 165 13.50 1.47 -18.45
CA ALA A 165 14.21 1.38 -17.20
C ALA A 165 13.28 1.51 -15.97
N GLY A 166 13.72 1.03 -14.81
CA GLY A 166 13.09 1.21 -13.51
C GLY A 166 12.01 0.18 -13.18
N TRP A 167 11.29 0.43 -12.07
CA TRP A 167 10.36 -0.50 -11.44
C TRP A 167 9.22 -1.01 -12.34
N ILE A 168 8.69 -0.16 -13.20
CA ILE A 168 7.62 -0.48 -14.13
C ILE A 168 8.07 -0.35 -15.59
N GLN A 169 9.37 -0.41 -15.85
CA GLN A 169 9.98 -0.29 -17.18
C GLN A 169 9.52 0.95 -17.93
N PHE A 170 9.78 2.13 -17.34
CA PHE A 170 9.47 3.40 -17.97
C PHE A 170 10.04 3.51 -19.38
N THR A 171 9.21 3.90 -20.31
CA THR A 171 9.62 4.24 -21.68
C THR A 171 9.64 5.76 -21.89
N ARG A 172 10.31 6.23 -22.94
CA ARG A 172 10.29 7.66 -23.30
C ARG A 172 8.87 8.20 -23.47
N ALA A 173 8.00 7.45 -24.14
CA ALA A 173 6.61 7.85 -24.35
C ALA A 173 5.85 8.00 -23.03
N GLY A 174 5.99 7.04 -22.11
CA GLY A 174 5.34 7.10 -20.81
C GLY A 174 5.80 8.28 -19.96
N LEU A 175 7.09 8.65 -20.05
CA LEU A 175 7.68 9.74 -19.26
C LEU A 175 7.36 11.14 -19.79
N ASN A 176 7.08 11.31 -21.09
CA ASN A 176 6.75 12.60 -21.67
C ASN A 176 5.63 13.31 -20.91
N GLY A 177 4.65 12.55 -20.48
CA GLY A 177 3.54 13.09 -19.71
C GLY A 177 3.89 13.56 -18.29
N LEU A 178 5.05 13.17 -17.76
CA LEU A 178 5.57 13.60 -16.47
C LEU A 178 6.60 14.72 -16.60
N GLY A 179 6.90 15.17 -17.82
CA GLY A 179 7.98 16.13 -18.06
C GLY A 179 9.37 15.58 -17.69
N ARG A 180 9.56 14.25 -17.80
CA ARG A 180 10.80 13.56 -17.43
C ARG A 180 11.40 12.84 -18.63
N SER A 181 12.70 12.65 -18.62
CA SER A 181 13.41 11.92 -19.66
C SER A 181 13.73 10.48 -19.22
N LEU A 182 13.90 9.58 -20.18
CA LEU A 182 14.36 8.22 -19.89
C LEU A 182 15.80 8.20 -19.36
N GLU A 183 16.62 9.18 -19.74
CA GLU A 183 17.99 9.28 -19.25
C GLU A 183 18.04 9.65 -17.76
N GLU A 184 17.11 10.45 -17.26
CA GLU A 184 16.98 10.71 -15.82
C GLU A 184 16.63 9.45 -15.05
N VAL A 185 15.71 8.60 -15.57
CA VAL A 185 15.38 7.31 -14.95
C VAL A 185 16.58 6.37 -14.96
N LYS A 186 17.31 6.28 -16.07
CA LYS A 186 18.54 5.48 -16.14
C LYS A 186 19.61 5.97 -15.17
N ALA A 187 19.77 7.28 -15.03
CA ALA A 187 20.68 7.87 -14.04
C ALA A 187 20.28 7.45 -12.62
N ALA A 188 18.98 7.50 -12.26
CA ALA A 188 18.49 7.05 -10.97
C ALA A 188 18.69 5.53 -10.78
N CYS A 189 18.49 4.70 -11.82
CA CYS A 189 18.80 3.27 -11.77
C CYS A 189 20.29 3.00 -11.51
N ASN A 190 21.18 3.69 -12.21
CA ASN A 190 22.64 3.56 -12.06
C ASN A 190 23.09 4.02 -10.66
N ALA A 191 22.50 5.09 -10.13
CA ALA A 191 22.74 5.59 -8.77
C ALA A 191 22.06 4.71 -7.69
N LYS A 192 21.25 3.73 -8.09
CA LYS A 192 20.40 2.92 -7.18
C LYS A 192 19.52 3.79 -6.26
N ASP A 193 18.98 4.87 -6.81
CA ASP A 193 18.09 5.79 -6.10
C ASP A 193 16.66 5.25 -6.05
N ALA A 194 16.39 4.44 -5.04
CA ALA A 194 15.07 3.84 -4.83
C ALA A 194 13.98 4.91 -4.58
N VAL A 195 14.34 6.04 -3.94
CA VAL A 195 13.39 7.12 -3.63
C VAL A 195 12.88 7.74 -4.93
N GLU A 196 13.77 8.11 -5.83
CA GLU A 196 13.38 8.70 -7.12
C GLU A 196 12.61 7.72 -7.99
N ILE A 197 13.03 6.45 -8.09
CA ILE A 197 12.33 5.43 -8.86
C ILE A 197 10.90 5.24 -8.34
N MET A 198 10.70 5.14 -7.03
CA MET A 198 9.37 4.93 -6.46
C MET A 198 8.51 6.20 -6.53
N ARG A 199 9.10 7.38 -6.41
CA ARG A 199 8.42 8.67 -6.61
C ARG A 199 7.87 8.79 -8.04
N LEU A 200 8.67 8.44 -9.03
CA LEU A 200 8.27 8.44 -10.45
C LEU A 200 7.19 7.40 -10.71
N THR A 201 7.33 6.20 -10.13
CA THR A 201 6.31 5.15 -10.23
C THR A 201 4.96 5.64 -9.72
N GLY A 202 4.91 6.21 -8.51
CA GLY A 202 3.68 6.76 -7.95
C GLY A 202 3.08 7.86 -8.83
N ALA A 203 3.90 8.82 -9.29
CA ALA A 203 3.44 9.90 -10.14
C ALA A 203 2.85 9.39 -11.48
N TYR A 204 3.52 8.40 -12.10
CA TYR A 204 3.05 7.79 -13.34
C TYR A 204 1.71 7.09 -13.15
N ILE A 205 1.58 6.24 -12.12
CA ILE A 205 0.37 5.45 -11.88
C ILE A 205 -0.82 6.36 -11.52
N ARG A 206 -0.63 7.39 -10.69
CA ARG A 206 -1.70 8.38 -10.39
C ARG A 206 -2.23 9.03 -11.65
N ARG A 207 -1.32 9.44 -12.54
CA ARG A 207 -1.69 10.03 -13.83
C ARG A 207 -2.41 9.02 -14.72
N ALA A 208 -1.90 7.80 -14.86
CA ALA A 208 -2.49 6.76 -15.69
C ALA A 208 -3.88 6.34 -15.17
N ALA A 209 -4.04 6.22 -13.86
CA ALA A 209 -5.32 5.91 -13.24
C ALA A 209 -6.34 7.04 -13.44
N ALA A 210 -5.92 8.30 -13.47
CA ALA A 210 -6.80 9.47 -13.67
C ALA A 210 -8.02 9.44 -12.72
N GLY A 211 -7.81 9.06 -11.45
CA GLY A 211 -8.85 8.93 -10.44
C GLY A 211 -9.69 7.64 -10.52
N ARG A 212 -9.42 6.76 -11.47
CA ARG A 212 -10.08 5.45 -11.54
C ARG A 212 -9.47 4.51 -10.51
N LYS A 213 -10.31 3.67 -9.92
CA LYS A 213 -9.89 2.64 -8.99
C LYS A 213 -9.15 1.52 -9.74
N ILE A 214 -8.09 1.02 -9.12
CA ILE A 214 -7.32 -0.13 -9.58
C ILE A 214 -7.64 -1.28 -8.62
N GLU A 215 -8.35 -2.30 -9.07
CA GLU A 215 -8.88 -3.34 -8.18
C GLU A 215 -8.01 -4.60 -8.11
N ASN A 216 -7.16 -4.80 -9.12
CA ASN A 216 -6.37 -6.03 -9.26
C ASN A 216 -5.10 -5.79 -10.09
N ALA A 217 -4.28 -6.84 -10.22
CA ALA A 217 -3.03 -6.79 -10.96
C ALA A 217 -3.21 -6.48 -12.46
N ALA A 218 -4.31 -6.93 -13.09
CA ALA A 218 -4.57 -6.64 -14.50
C ALA A 218 -4.91 -5.16 -14.71
N ASP A 219 -5.66 -4.54 -13.78
CA ASP A 219 -5.91 -3.09 -13.80
C ASP A 219 -4.62 -2.31 -13.64
N PHE A 220 -3.78 -2.72 -12.67
CA PHE A 220 -2.48 -2.08 -12.47
C PHE A 220 -1.61 -2.24 -13.71
N TYR A 221 -1.63 -3.42 -14.34
CA TYR A 221 -0.88 -3.63 -15.57
C TYR A 221 -1.43 -2.80 -16.75
N CYS A 222 -2.75 -2.62 -16.83
CA CYS A 222 -3.32 -1.67 -17.80
C CYS A 222 -2.80 -0.25 -17.58
N ALA A 223 -2.68 0.20 -16.33
CA ALA A 223 -2.12 1.53 -16.03
C ALA A 223 -0.66 1.67 -16.50
N VAL A 224 0.13 0.59 -16.39
CA VAL A 224 1.53 0.56 -16.84
C VAL A 224 1.63 0.46 -18.36
N PHE A 225 0.90 -0.47 -18.94
CA PHE A 225 1.07 -0.98 -20.30
C PHE A 225 0.17 -0.25 -21.33
N ALA A 226 -1.08 0.01 -20.97
CA ALA A 226 -2.10 0.57 -21.85
C ALA A 226 -2.94 1.65 -21.15
N PRO A 227 -2.33 2.75 -20.67
CA PRO A 227 -3.02 3.74 -19.82
C PRO A 227 -4.25 4.35 -20.48
N ALA A 228 -4.27 4.46 -21.81
CA ALA A 228 -5.43 4.92 -22.56
C ALA A 228 -6.63 3.95 -22.49
N LYS A 229 -6.41 2.70 -22.08
CA LYS A 229 -7.41 1.65 -21.94
C LYS A 229 -7.80 1.39 -20.49
N MET A 230 -7.40 2.26 -19.58
CA MET A 230 -7.85 2.18 -18.18
C MET A 230 -9.37 2.20 -18.10
N GLY A 231 -9.94 1.25 -17.35
CA GLY A 231 -11.40 1.06 -17.24
C GLY A 231 -11.99 0.11 -18.28
N ALA A 232 -11.18 -0.48 -19.17
CA ALA A 232 -11.61 -1.55 -20.07
C ALA A 232 -12.14 -2.74 -19.26
N GLY A 233 -13.20 -3.39 -19.76
CA GLY A 233 -13.69 -4.66 -19.24
C GLY A 233 -12.70 -5.80 -19.47
N MET A 234 -12.91 -6.94 -18.81
CA MET A 234 -11.98 -8.08 -18.91
C MET A 234 -11.83 -8.61 -20.34
N ASP A 235 -12.89 -8.57 -21.13
CA ASP A 235 -12.92 -9.09 -22.51
C ASP A 235 -12.76 -7.99 -23.56
N ASP A 236 -12.57 -6.74 -23.12
CA ASP A 236 -12.35 -5.64 -24.07
C ASP A 236 -10.96 -5.75 -24.69
N THR A 237 -10.91 -5.56 -25.99
CA THR A 237 -9.66 -5.58 -26.75
C THR A 237 -8.81 -4.35 -26.42
N LEU A 238 -7.63 -4.58 -25.86
CA LEU A 238 -6.63 -3.56 -25.62
C LEU A 238 -5.88 -3.23 -26.91
N TYR A 239 -5.39 -4.25 -27.59
CA TYR A 239 -4.71 -4.16 -28.86
C TYR A 239 -5.11 -5.32 -29.77
N SER A 240 -5.14 -5.10 -31.07
CA SER A 240 -5.46 -6.14 -32.04
C SER A 240 -4.75 -5.91 -33.37
N GLY A 241 -4.58 -7.01 -34.11
CA GLY A 241 -4.01 -7.03 -35.44
C GLY A 241 -2.48 -7.22 -35.42
N LEU A 242 -2.00 -8.22 -36.18
CA LEU A 242 -0.58 -8.56 -36.28
C LEU A 242 0.27 -7.43 -36.86
N SER A 243 -0.34 -6.48 -37.61
CA SER A 243 0.33 -5.27 -38.13
C SER A 243 0.35 -4.12 -37.12
N ASN A 244 -0.34 -4.24 -35.98
CA ASN A 244 -0.33 -3.24 -34.92
C ASN A 244 0.97 -3.38 -34.10
N PRO A 245 1.86 -2.36 -34.09
CA PRO A 245 3.13 -2.44 -33.36
C PRO A 245 2.93 -2.77 -31.87
N GLU A 246 1.90 -2.21 -31.20
CA GLU A 246 1.63 -2.44 -29.79
C GLU A 246 1.20 -3.90 -29.55
N TYR A 247 0.38 -4.49 -30.42
CA TYR A 247 0.06 -5.90 -30.33
C TYR A 247 1.30 -6.76 -30.58
N TYR A 248 2.03 -6.50 -31.67
CA TYR A 248 3.20 -7.31 -32.04
C TYR A 248 4.25 -7.37 -30.94
N LEU A 249 4.57 -6.21 -30.35
CA LEU A 249 5.54 -6.12 -29.24
C LEU A 249 5.08 -6.89 -27.99
N ASN A 250 3.80 -7.11 -27.83
CA ASN A 250 3.19 -7.71 -26.66
C ASN A 250 2.47 -9.04 -26.94
N ALA A 251 2.60 -9.57 -28.14
CA ALA A 251 1.98 -10.83 -28.56
C ALA A 251 2.38 -12.05 -27.70
N GLY A 252 3.40 -11.91 -26.86
CA GLY A 252 3.77 -12.90 -25.85
C GLY A 252 2.78 -12.97 -24.68
N LEU A 253 1.89 -11.98 -24.52
CA LEU A 253 0.84 -11.97 -23.52
C LEU A 253 -0.47 -12.61 -24.02
N ASP A 254 -0.63 -12.80 -25.31
CA ASP A 254 -1.71 -13.55 -25.94
C ASP A 254 -1.39 -15.07 -25.94
N GLY A 255 -2.41 -15.90 -25.78
CA GLY A 255 -2.28 -17.37 -25.77
C GLY A 255 -2.21 -17.98 -24.38
N PHE A 256 -2.52 -17.24 -23.31
CA PHE A 256 -2.73 -17.81 -22.00
C PHE A 256 -4.17 -18.31 -21.85
N PHE A 257 -4.31 -19.54 -21.36
CA PHE A 257 -5.58 -20.18 -21.16
C PHE A 257 -5.72 -20.64 -19.70
N VAL A 258 -6.91 -20.45 -19.14
CA VAL A 258 -7.23 -20.88 -17.76
C VAL A 258 -8.09 -22.12 -17.81
N GLU A 259 -7.62 -23.22 -17.23
CA GLU A 259 -8.33 -24.47 -17.08
C GLU A 259 -8.43 -24.82 -15.60
N GLY A 260 -9.59 -24.54 -14.99
CA GLY A 260 -9.77 -24.65 -13.55
C GLY A 260 -8.82 -23.73 -12.80
N GLU A 261 -7.98 -24.30 -11.91
CA GLU A 261 -6.96 -23.57 -11.17
C GLU A 261 -5.61 -23.44 -11.91
N LYS A 262 -5.49 -24.04 -13.09
CA LYS A 262 -4.25 -24.03 -13.87
C LYS A 262 -4.29 -22.98 -14.96
N VAL A 263 -3.19 -22.28 -15.12
CA VAL A 263 -2.97 -21.39 -16.26
C VAL A 263 -1.92 -22.00 -17.16
N LEU A 264 -2.27 -22.20 -18.42
CA LEU A 264 -1.43 -22.80 -19.44
C LEU A 264 -1.09 -21.73 -20.49
N TYR A 265 0.10 -21.81 -21.04
CA TYR A 265 0.48 -21.02 -22.21
C TYR A 265 0.41 -21.91 -23.45
N LEU A 266 -0.52 -21.61 -24.34
CA LEU A 266 -0.81 -22.36 -25.57
C LEU A 266 -0.66 -21.41 -26.78
N PRO A 267 0.54 -21.29 -27.34
CA PRO A 267 0.82 -20.33 -28.42
C PRO A 267 -0.09 -20.45 -29.66
N HIS A 268 -0.67 -21.64 -29.87
CA HIS A 268 -1.57 -21.91 -30.98
C HIS A 268 -2.99 -21.36 -30.77
N LEU A 269 -3.31 -20.89 -29.55
CA LEU A 269 -4.59 -20.27 -29.23
C LEU A 269 -4.56 -18.74 -29.36
N LYS A 270 -3.47 -18.16 -29.86
CA LYS A 270 -3.39 -16.74 -30.14
C LYS A 270 -4.42 -16.37 -31.19
N ASP A 271 -5.32 -15.47 -30.85
CA ASP A 271 -6.38 -15.03 -31.73
C ASP A 271 -6.08 -13.67 -32.42
N GLY A 272 -4.92 -13.10 -32.14
CA GLY A 272 -4.48 -11.81 -32.67
C GLY A 272 -5.09 -10.62 -31.94
N LYS A 273 -5.68 -10.85 -30.76
CA LYS A 273 -6.20 -9.82 -29.87
C LYS A 273 -5.55 -9.96 -28.51
N LEU A 274 -5.26 -8.85 -27.90
CA LEU A 274 -4.82 -8.79 -26.51
C LEU A 274 -5.91 -8.13 -25.68
N THR A 275 -6.49 -8.86 -24.77
CA THR A 275 -7.53 -8.39 -23.86
C THR A 275 -6.98 -8.19 -22.45
N LYS A 276 -7.73 -7.55 -21.57
CA LYS A 276 -7.37 -7.46 -20.16
C LYS A 276 -7.37 -8.83 -19.48
N ARG A 277 -8.21 -9.78 -19.96
CA ARG A 277 -8.20 -11.17 -19.49
C ARG A 277 -6.88 -11.88 -19.80
N ASP A 278 -6.28 -11.61 -20.95
CA ASP A 278 -4.96 -12.17 -21.30
C ASP A 278 -3.87 -11.63 -20.37
N LEU A 279 -3.92 -10.34 -20.01
CA LEU A 279 -3.02 -9.77 -19.01
C LEU A 279 -3.18 -10.47 -17.65
N GLN A 280 -4.42 -10.68 -17.20
CA GLN A 280 -4.70 -11.38 -15.95
C GLN A 280 -4.14 -12.80 -15.99
N SER A 281 -4.43 -13.55 -17.05
CA SER A 281 -3.97 -14.93 -17.21
C SER A 281 -2.46 -15.03 -17.27
N ALA A 282 -1.80 -14.12 -18.00
CA ALA A 282 -0.34 -14.06 -18.08
C ALA A 282 0.29 -13.77 -16.70
N LEU A 283 -0.31 -12.87 -15.92
CA LEU A 283 0.16 -12.54 -14.58
C LEU A 283 -0.02 -13.72 -13.62
N GLU A 284 -1.17 -14.40 -13.64
CA GLU A 284 -1.40 -15.58 -12.80
C GLU A 284 -0.45 -16.74 -13.16
N TYR A 285 -0.15 -16.94 -14.43
CA TYR A 285 0.87 -17.89 -14.85
C TYR A 285 2.25 -17.55 -14.29
N LYS A 286 2.67 -16.27 -14.40
CA LYS A 286 3.94 -15.79 -13.84
C LYS A 286 3.99 -15.93 -12.33
N LYS A 287 2.90 -15.61 -11.64
CA LYS A 287 2.75 -15.80 -10.18
C LYS A 287 2.90 -17.26 -9.78
N ALA A 288 2.19 -18.16 -10.44
CA ALA A 288 2.28 -19.60 -10.16
C ALA A 288 3.70 -20.16 -10.38
N LYS A 289 4.41 -19.65 -11.38
CA LYS A 289 5.81 -20.00 -11.64
C LYS A 289 6.77 -19.44 -10.60
N PHE A 290 6.51 -18.22 -10.11
CA PHE A 290 7.35 -17.57 -9.11
C PHE A 290 7.20 -18.20 -7.71
N LEU A 291 6.00 -18.67 -7.38
CA LEU A 291 5.69 -19.22 -6.04
C LEU A 291 6.11 -20.69 -5.87
N LYS A 292 6.42 -21.39 -6.95
CA LYS A 292 7.02 -22.75 -6.92
C LYS A 292 8.46 -22.72 -6.44
#